data_b01391e7cb68e9b152c8976c3d87aa39
#
_entry.id   b01391e7cb68e9b152c8976c3d87aa39
#
_cell.length_a   1.000
_cell.length_b   1.000
_cell.length_c   1.000
_cell.angle_alpha   90.00
_cell.angle_beta   90.00
_cell.angle_gamma   90.00
#
_symmetry.space_group_name_H-M   'P 1'
#
loop_
_entity.id
_entity.type
_entity.pdbx_description
1 polymer ?
#
loop_
_entity_poly.entity_id
_entity_poly.type
_entity_poly.pdbx_seq_one_letter_code
_entity_poly.pdbx_strand_id
1 'polypeptide(L)'
;MINILWRYLLANKRGKSPSKITLMKLWAISGGRCQFAGCNRRLYKDDLTWDEFNNSNIAHIVAASPDGPRGSELSHELSDKLENLMLLCPSCHKRIDSNPIKYTVDFLRKMKCEQERKVQDLLDSMDYPESEIVILESPIKGKIVTHVDPKLAMEALRSARQKPASKNPIVIDLKVSGSYSSKKYWNTLVDELQDSIQRYIERIFKRFPDTLFSVFPMAPIPLIAKLGENLGDKQGISIFQKTRVPNTWCWVSKGNTNSFNVKKTISNECNTDKVAIVLSLTSNIATQRIKAINNYMVIYEIVASRKDVNCISSEVDLKNFWLTFQKVCDSIKNDYRLDEADIFPAIPVSAAFEIGHRYMSHVYPKLHIYDEYNGFFEALTIGDE
;
A
#
# COMPACT_ATOMS: atom_id res chain seq x y z
N MET A 1 0.15 -61.01 20.15
CA MET A 1 0.30 -60.37 21.50
C MET A 1 1.59 -59.57 21.67
N ILE A 2 2.71 -59.97 21.07
CA ILE A 2 4.03 -59.28 21.22
C ILE A 2 4.03 -57.85 20.58
N ASN A 3 3.28 -57.65 19.47
CA ASN A 3 3.24 -56.34 18.77
C ASN A 3 2.43 -55.25 19.53
N ILE A 4 1.53 -55.62 20.43
CA ILE A 4 0.73 -54.65 21.21
C ILE A 4 1.50 -54.19 22.42
N LEU A 5 2.28 -55.05 23.07
CA LEU A 5 3.15 -54.69 24.18
C LEU A 5 4.32 -53.77 23.75
N TRP A 6 4.88 -53.98 22.55
CA TRP A 6 5.92 -53.12 22.01
C TRP A 6 5.36 -51.74 21.63
N ARG A 7 4.14 -51.65 21.14
CA ARG A 7 3.45 -50.33 20.91
C ARG A 7 3.17 -49.62 22.24
N TYR A 8 2.78 -50.32 23.30
CA TYR A 8 2.57 -49.74 24.64
C TYR A 8 3.87 -49.27 25.31
N LEU A 9 5.01 -49.95 25.13
CA LEU A 9 6.29 -49.57 25.65
C LEU A 9 6.94 -48.41 24.90
N LEU A 10 6.63 -48.21 23.62
CA LEU A 10 7.07 -47.05 22.85
C LEU A 10 6.16 -45.83 23.05
N ALA A 11 4.88 -46.03 23.34
CA ALA A 11 3.90 -44.97 23.53
C ALA A 11 4.23 -44.08 24.74
N ASN A 12 4.91 -44.58 25.76
CA ASN A 12 5.23 -43.85 26.97
C ASN A 12 6.64 -43.21 27.01
N LYS A 13 7.39 -43.25 25.89
CA LYS A 13 8.69 -42.57 25.85
C LYS A 13 8.55 -41.21 25.21
N ARG A 14 9.00 -40.18 25.94
CA ARG A 14 9.15 -38.82 25.41
C ARG A 14 10.15 -38.84 24.25
N GLY A 15 9.88 -38.16 23.18
CA GLY A 15 10.81 -37.97 22.07
C GLY A 15 12.11 -37.28 22.48
N LYS A 16 13.07 -37.22 21.58
CA LYS A 16 14.38 -36.60 21.84
C LYS A 16 14.22 -35.14 22.25
N SER A 17 15.03 -34.69 23.20
CA SER A 17 15.15 -33.26 23.50
C SER A 17 15.70 -32.52 22.27
N PRO A 18 15.25 -31.29 22.01
CA PRO A 18 15.78 -30.47 20.91
C PRO A 18 17.30 -30.30 20.99
N SER A 19 17.97 -30.44 19.85
CA SER A 19 19.40 -30.26 19.76
C SER A 19 19.81 -28.80 20.05
N LYS A 20 21.07 -28.58 20.47
CA LYS A 20 21.60 -27.22 20.66
C LYS A 20 21.44 -26.36 19.43
N ILE A 21 21.63 -26.91 18.23
CA ILE A 21 21.48 -26.22 16.96
C ILE A 21 20.01 -25.83 16.74
N THR A 22 19.08 -26.75 17.00
CA THR A 22 17.63 -26.46 16.89
C THR A 22 17.24 -25.34 17.85
N LEU A 23 17.74 -25.36 19.11
CA LEU A 23 17.48 -24.31 20.11
C LEU A 23 18.06 -22.95 19.67
N MET A 24 19.30 -22.91 19.17
CA MET A 24 19.90 -21.67 18.66
C MET A 24 19.08 -21.08 17.52
N LYS A 25 18.64 -21.91 16.58
CA LYS A 25 17.77 -21.46 15.48
C LYS A 25 16.44 -20.92 16.02
N LEU A 26 15.81 -21.62 16.96
CA LEU A 26 14.53 -21.17 17.57
C LEU A 26 14.67 -19.81 18.27
N TRP A 27 15.74 -19.59 19.01
CA TRP A 27 16.04 -18.32 19.65
C TRP A 27 16.26 -17.20 18.61
N ALA A 28 16.99 -17.48 17.53
CA ALA A 28 17.24 -16.52 16.47
C ALA A 28 15.95 -16.10 15.75
N ILE A 29 15.15 -17.08 15.29
CA ILE A 29 13.91 -16.77 14.52
C ILE A 29 12.79 -16.15 15.37
N SER A 30 12.80 -16.38 16.70
CA SER A 30 11.85 -15.75 17.62
C SER A 30 12.29 -14.34 18.07
N GLY A 31 13.53 -13.93 17.76
CA GLY A 31 14.14 -12.71 18.30
C GLY A 31 14.29 -12.71 19.82
N GLY A 32 14.43 -13.91 20.45
CA GLY A 32 14.52 -14.07 21.90
C GLY A 32 13.24 -13.65 22.65
N ARG A 33 12.08 -13.71 21.98
CA ARG A 33 10.79 -13.25 22.52
C ARG A 33 9.74 -14.35 22.53
N CYS A 34 8.76 -14.20 23.44
CA CYS A 34 7.62 -15.10 23.51
C CYS A 34 6.79 -15.02 22.22
N GLN A 35 6.65 -16.15 21.52
CA GLN A 35 5.94 -16.27 20.25
C GLN A 35 4.41 -16.34 20.39
N PHE A 36 3.88 -16.23 21.62
CA PHE A 36 2.43 -16.18 21.84
C PHE A 36 1.87 -14.81 21.39
N ALA A 37 0.84 -14.82 20.55
CA ALA A 37 0.22 -13.60 20.03
C ALA A 37 -0.16 -12.61 21.14
N GLY A 38 0.32 -11.37 21.04
CA GLY A 38 0.07 -10.31 22.01
C GLY A 38 0.95 -10.34 23.27
N CYS A 39 1.82 -11.37 23.47
CA CYS A 39 2.73 -11.41 24.61
C CYS A 39 4.04 -10.65 24.36
N ASN A 40 4.82 -11.05 23.38
CA ASN A 40 6.09 -10.44 22.96
C ASN A 40 7.11 -10.15 24.09
N ARG A 41 7.00 -10.83 25.26
CA ARG A 41 7.92 -10.65 26.39
C ARG A 41 9.33 -11.10 26.02
N ARG A 42 10.35 -10.35 26.43
CA ARG A 42 11.74 -10.79 26.36
C ARG A 42 11.95 -12.03 27.22
N LEU A 43 12.73 -12.99 26.75
CA LEU A 43 12.90 -14.26 27.42
C LEU A 43 14.35 -14.49 27.98
N TYR A 44 15.22 -13.54 27.69
CA TYR A 44 16.62 -13.52 28.17
C TYR A 44 16.88 -12.47 29.27
N LYS A 45 15.81 -11.74 29.68
CA LYS A 45 15.90 -10.65 30.64
C LYS A 45 14.56 -10.46 31.34
N ASP A 46 14.58 -10.16 32.62
CA ASP A 46 13.38 -9.78 33.36
C ASP A 46 12.98 -8.34 33.03
N ASP A 47 11.70 -8.12 32.77
CA ASP A 47 11.20 -6.78 32.35
C ASP A 47 11.05 -5.82 33.56
N LEU A 48 11.08 -6.32 34.81
CA LEU A 48 10.94 -5.53 36.03
C LEU A 48 12.30 -5.20 36.65
N THR A 49 13.13 -6.24 36.92
CA THR A 49 14.41 -6.08 37.58
C THR A 49 15.56 -5.79 36.65
N TRP A 50 15.38 -6.03 35.36
CA TRP A 50 16.40 -5.94 34.30
C TRP A 50 17.54 -6.97 34.43
N ASP A 51 17.40 -7.95 35.33
CA ASP A 51 18.35 -9.02 35.48
C ASP A 51 18.35 -9.95 34.25
N GLU A 52 19.54 -10.41 33.86
CA GLU A 52 19.69 -11.34 32.74
C GLU A 52 19.47 -12.76 33.25
N PHE A 53 18.43 -13.41 32.78
CA PHE A 53 18.20 -14.83 33.00
C PHE A 53 17.29 -15.43 31.92
N ASN A 54 17.40 -16.75 31.77
CA ASN A 54 16.57 -17.45 30.79
C ASN A 54 15.19 -17.76 31.38
N ASN A 55 14.20 -16.98 30.98
CA ASN A 55 12.78 -17.15 31.33
C ASN A 55 11.98 -17.78 30.16
N SER A 56 12.59 -18.69 29.42
CA SER A 56 11.95 -19.34 28.27
C SER A 56 11.57 -20.80 28.57
N ASN A 57 10.46 -21.20 27.96
CA ASN A 57 10.07 -22.59 27.80
C ASN A 57 10.05 -22.94 26.31
N ILE A 58 10.62 -24.11 25.99
CA ILE A 58 10.52 -24.68 24.64
C ILE A 58 9.21 -25.48 24.60
N ALA A 59 8.22 -24.91 23.98
CA ALA A 59 6.90 -25.50 23.82
C ALA A 59 6.82 -26.33 22.53
N HIS A 60 6.28 -27.53 22.64
CA HIS A 60 5.99 -28.36 21.47
C HIS A 60 4.59 -28.08 20.96
N ILE A 61 4.44 -27.86 19.66
CA ILE A 61 3.11 -27.71 19.00
C ILE A 61 2.38 -29.04 19.02
N VAL A 62 2.98 -30.10 18.50
CA VAL A 62 2.62 -31.49 18.73
C VAL A 62 3.49 -32.00 19.85
N ALA A 63 2.91 -32.45 20.96
CA ALA A 63 3.67 -32.88 22.14
C ALA A 63 4.79 -33.87 21.81
N ALA A 64 5.86 -33.85 22.58
CA ALA A 64 6.96 -34.81 22.43
C ALA A 64 6.60 -36.26 22.83
N SER A 65 5.44 -36.47 23.47
CA SER A 65 4.84 -37.77 23.76
C SER A 65 3.47 -37.88 23.11
N PRO A 66 3.09 -39.05 22.57
CA PRO A 66 1.74 -39.28 22.03
C PRO A 66 0.61 -38.96 23.01
N ASP A 67 0.83 -39.17 24.32
CA ASP A 67 -0.16 -38.93 25.38
C ASP A 67 -0.17 -37.49 25.89
N GLY A 68 0.68 -36.62 25.35
CA GLY A 68 0.77 -35.21 25.73
C GLY A 68 -0.26 -34.32 25.03
N PRO A 69 -0.32 -33.03 25.41
CA PRO A 69 -1.21 -32.08 24.75
C PRO A 69 -0.99 -32.05 23.23
N ARG A 70 -2.03 -32.26 22.41
CA ARG A 70 -1.93 -32.35 20.94
C ARG A 70 -0.99 -33.44 20.43
N GLY A 71 -0.77 -34.51 21.24
CA GLY A 71 0.07 -35.64 20.88
C GLY A 71 -0.48 -36.43 19.69
N SER A 72 0.39 -37.10 18.95
CA SER A 72 0.06 -37.94 17.80
C SER A 72 1.12 -39.06 17.61
N GLU A 73 0.89 -39.95 16.67
CA GLU A 73 1.87 -40.99 16.29
C GLU A 73 3.22 -40.38 15.83
N LEU A 74 3.20 -39.13 15.33
CA LEU A 74 4.39 -38.42 14.88
C LEU A 74 5.14 -37.67 16.00
N SER A 75 4.66 -37.75 17.26
CA SER A 75 5.23 -37.02 18.41
C SER A 75 6.73 -37.18 18.56
N HIS A 76 7.22 -38.40 18.43
CA HIS A 76 8.65 -38.69 18.58
C HIS A 76 9.49 -38.15 17.43
N GLU A 77 8.98 -38.24 16.21
CA GLU A 77 9.65 -37.73 14.99
C GLU A 77 9.75 -36.20 15.02
N LEU A 78 8.67 -35.53 15.45
CA LEU A 78 8.56 -34.06 15.47
C LEU A 78 9.25 -33.42 16.67
N SER A 79 9.71 -34.17 17.66
CA SER A 79 10.19 -33.64 18.96
C SER A 79 11.41 -32.70 18.85
N ASP A 80 12.29 -32.89 17.86
CA ASP A 80 13.48 -32.03 17.63
C ASP A 80 13.31 -31.18 16.32
N LYS A 81 12.12 -31.14 15.74
CA LYS A 81 11.88 -30.38 14.51
C LYS A 81 11.56 -28.93 14.83
N LEU A 82 12.31 -27.99 14.24
CA LEU A 82 12.16 -26.55 14.46
C LEU A 82 10.73 -26.05 14.20
N GLU A 83 10.08 -26.56 13.18
CA GLU A 83 8.70 -26.25 12.82
C GLU A 83 7.67 -26.68 13.88
N ASN A 84 8.03 -27.61 14.75
CA ASN A 84 7.20 -28.08 15.85
C ASN A 84 7.48 -27.41 17.20
N LEU A 85 8.42 -26.47 17.24
CA LEU A 85 8.85 -25.83 18.49
C LEU A 85 8.48 -24.35 18.51
N MET A 86 8.05 -23.87 19.68
CA MET A 86 7.82 -22.45 19.97
C MET A 86 8.62 -22.02 21.19
N LEU A 87 9.15 -20.80 21.14
CA LEU A 87 9.77 -20.16 22.31
C LEU A 87 8.70 -19.37 23.06
N LEU A 88 8.35 -19.78 24.28
CA LEU A 88 7.29 -19.16 25.07
C LEU A 88 7.76 -18.79 26.48
N CYS A 89 7.14 -17.78 27.09
CA CYS A 89 7.26 -17.59 28.52
C CYS A 89 6.49 -18.69 29.30
N PRO A 90 6.80 -18.95 30.58
CA PRO A 90 6.15 -20.01 31.39
C PRO A 90 4.62 -19.85 31.40
N SER A 91 4.11 -18.64 31.57
CA SER A 91 2.66 -18.37 31.60
C SER A 91 1.95 -18.72 30.27
N CYS A 92 2.56 -18.39 29.14
CA CYS A 92 2.00 -18.70 27.81
C CYS A 92 2.12 -20.19 27.49
N HIS A 93 3.23 -20.84 27.89
CA HIS A 93 3.40 -22.28 27.76
C HIS A 93 2.29 -23.03 28.52
N LYS A 94 2.11 -22.71 29.82
CA LYS A 94 1.04 -23.29 30.65
C LYS A 94 -0.34 -23.07 30.02
N ARG A 95 -0.58 -21.89 29.45
CA ARG A 95 -1.87 -21.53 28.81
C ARG A 95 -2.21 -22.42 27.62
N ILE A 96 -1.25 -22.69 26.73
CA ILE A 96 -1.51 -23.52 25.54
C ILE A 96 -1.70 -25.00 25.91
N ASP A 97 -1.00 -25.49 26.92
CA ASP A 97 -1.07 -26.90 27.33
C ASP A 97 -2.31 -27.21 28.18
N SER A 98 -2.82 -26.20 28.93
CA SER A 98 -4.03 -26.38 29.72
C SER A 98 -5.32 -26.34 28.90
N ASN A 99 -5.28 -25.92 27.61
CA ASN A 99 -6.46 -25.89 26.73
C ASN A 99 -6.14 -26.30 25.29
N PRO A 100 -5.82 -27.59 25.05
CA PRO A 100 -5.41 -28.07 23.73
C PRO A 100 -6.54 -28.01 22.68
N ILE A 101 -7.80 -27.97 23.10
CA ILE A 101 -8.96 -27.81 22.21
C ILE A 101 -8.97 -26.41 21.59
N LYS A 102 -8.70 -25.38 22.38
CA LYS A 102 -8.61 -23.99 21.90
C LYS A 102 -7.33 -23.74 21.10
N TYR A 103 -6.20 -24.26 21.59
CA TYR A 103 -4.89 -24.08 21.00
C TYR A 103 -4.51 -25.33 20.18
N THR A 104 -5.18 -25.49 19.03
CA THR A 104 -4.94 -26.61 18.11
C THR A 104 -3.56 -26.50 17.44
N VAL A 105 -3.11 -27.60 16.83
CA VAL A 105 -1.84 -27.64 16.09
C VAL A 105 -1.79 -26.54 15.01
N ASP A 106 -2.85 -26.41 14.22
CA ASP A 106 -2.89 -25.44 13.13
C ASP A 106 -2.91 -23.99 13.65
N PHE A 107 -3.64 -23.75 14.75
CA PHE A 107 -3.65 -22.44 15.39
C PHE A 107 -2.25 -22.03 15.88
N LEU A 108 -1.52 -22.95 16.52
CA LEU A 108 -0.17 -22.68 17.02
C LEU A 108 0.84 -22.52 15.88
N ARG A 109 0.74 -23.33 14.82
CA ARG A 109 1.59 -23.16 13.63
C ARG A 109 1.40 -21.80 12.97
N LYS A 110 0.15 -21.38 12.81
CA LYS A 110 -0.16 -20.04 12.29
C LYS A 110 0.41 -18.94 13.17
N MET A 111 0.21 -19.03 14.48
CA MET A 111 0.72 -18.06 15.46
C MET A 111 2.27 -17.97 15.42
N LYS A 112 2.96 -19.11 15.36
CA LYS A 112 4.41 -19.19 15.21
C LYS A 112 4.87 -18.50 13.91
N CYS A 113 4.30 -18.88 12.79
CA CYS A 113 4.64 -18.34 11.47
C CYS A 113 4.44 -16.83 11.41
N GLU A 114 3.33 -16.31 11.93
CA GLU A 114 3.05 -14.86 11.97
C GLU A 114 4.07 -14.09 12.81
N GLN A 115 4.49 -14.65 13.94
CA GLN A 115 5.48 -14.00 14.82
C GLN A 115 6.87 -14.03 14.17
N GLU A 116 7.29 -15.16 13.62
CA GLU A 116 8.58 -15.30 12.93
C GLU A 116 8.68 -14.38 11.72
N ARG A 117 7.62 -14.29 10.94
CA ARG A 117 7.54 -13.33 9.82
C ARG A 117 7.73 -11.89 10.29
N LYS A 118 7.10 -11.49 11.41
CA LYS A 118 7.27 -10.13 11.97
C LYS A 118 8.72 -9.86 12.39
N VAL A 119 9.39 -10.84 13.00
CA VAL A 119 10.80 -10.70 13.38
C VAL A 119 11.67 -10.58 12.13
N GLN A 120 11.45 -11.43 11.15
CA GLN A 120 12.19 -11.39 9.87
C GLN A 120 11.98 -10.06 9.14
N ASP A 121 10.74 -9.62 8.99
CA ASP A 121 10.41 -8.33 8.34
C ASP A 121 11.13 -7.14 9.01
N LEU A 122 11.24 -7.16 10.34
CA LEU A 122 11.93 -6.12 11.10
C LEU A 122 13.45 -6.16 10.88
N LEU A 123 14.05 -7.36 10.87
CA LEU A 123 15.48 -7.53 10.63
C LEU A 123 15.85 -7.17 9.18
N ASP A 124 15.07 -7.64 8.21
CA ASP A 124 15.32 -7.35 6.79
C ASP A 124 15.15 -5.85 6.47
N SER A 125 14.34 -5.13 7.28
CA SER A 125 14.12 -3.68 7.09
C SER A 125 15.16 -2.78 7.76
N MET A 126 16.16 -3.33 8.45
CA MET A 126 17.16 -2.51 9.17
C MET A 126 17.87 -1.51 8.26
N ASP A 127 18.26 -1.95 7.06
CA ASP A 127 19.02 -1.16 6.08
C ASP A 127 18.14 -0.51 5.02
N TYR A 128 16.82 -0.59 5.15
CA TYR A 128 15.92 0.06 4.20
C TYR A 128 15.99 1.59 4.35
N PRO A 129 15.96 2.35 3.24
CA PRO A 129 15.89 3.81 3.31
C PRO A 129 14.62 4.25 4.03
N GLU A 130 14.77 5.30 4.82
CA GLU A 130 13.66 5.92 5.54
C GLU A 130 12.81 6.79 4.61
N SER A 131 11.50 6.71 4.74
CA SER A 131 10.54 7.51 3.97
C SER A 131 9.45 8.07 4.87
N GLU A 132 9.13 9.35 4.73
CA GLU A 132 7.99 9.97 5.39
C GLU A 132 6.70 9.55 4.71
N ILE A 133 5.75 9.04 5.49
CA ILE A 133 4.42 8.66 4.99
C ILE A 133 3.56 9.92 4.92
N VAL A 134 3.05 10.23 3.73
CA VAL A 134 2.10 11.33 3.49
C VAL A 134 0.74 10.74 3.10
N ILE A 135 -0.26 11.02 3.89
CA ILE A 135 -1.65 10.61 3.65
C ILE A 135 -2.44 11.87 3.27
N LEU A 136 -3.04 11.88 2.08
CA LEU A 136 -4.01 12.89 1.69
C LEU A 136 -5.41 12.30 1.79
N GLU A 137 -6.28 12.91 2.58
CA GLU A 137 -7.68 12.54 2.72
C GLU A 137 -8.60 13.73 2.41
N SER A 138 -9.62 13.50 1.60
CA SER A 138 -10.67 14.50 1.35
C SER A 138 -11.97 13.82 0.91
N PRO A 139 -13.16 14.34 1.29
CA PRO A 139 -14.43 13.78 0.88
C PRO A 139 -14.58 13.77 -0.65
N ILE A 140 -14.99 12.62 -1.20
CA ILE A 140 -15.29 12.45 -2.61
C ILE A 140 -16.79 12.64 -2.81
N LYS A 141 -17.19 13.65 -3.57
CA LYS A 141 -18.60 13.97 -3.89
C LYS A 141 -19.46 14.16 -2.61
N GLY A 142 -18.87 14.79 -1.59
CA GLY A 142 -19.54 15.04 -0.31
C GLY A 142 -19.74 13.81 0.58
N LYS A 143 -19.21 12.65 0.20
CA LYS A 143 -19.24 11.42 1.01
C LYS A 143 -18.05 11.38 1.96
N ILE A 144 -18.28 10.84 3.16
CA ILE A 144 -17.20 10.59 4.13
C ILE A 144 -16.22 9.60 3.49
N VAL A 145 -14.96 9.95 3.49
CA VAL A 145 -13.88 9.08 2.98
C VAL A 145 -13.49 8.08 4.06
N THR A 146 -13.27 6.83 3.66
CA THR A 146 -12.65 5.85 4.55
C THR A 146 -11.20 6.28 4.77
N HIS A 147 -10.81 6.43 6.02
CA HIS A 147 -9.44 6.77 6.38
C HIS A 147 -8.43 5.74 5.90
N VAL A 148 -7.26 6.20 5.51
CA VAL A 148 -6.12 5.35 5.18
C VAL A 148 -5.61 4.69 6.46
N ASP A 149 -5.65 3.36 6.54
CA ASP A 149 -5.07 2.64 7.68
C ASP A 149 -3.53 2.77 7.64
N PRO A 150 -2.90 3.41 8.64
CA PRO A 150 -1.44 3.56 8.69
C PRO A 150 -0.70 2.22 8.66
N LYS A 151 -1.30 1.14 9.15
CA LYS A 151 -0.70 -0.19 9.11
C LYS A 151 -0.55 -0.69 7.66
N LEU A 152 -1.57 -0.48 6.83
CA LEU A 152 -1.52 -0.84 5.41
C LEU A 152 -0.50 0.01 4.65
N ALA A 153 -0.36 1.29 5.00
CA ALA A 153 0.67 2.16 4.43
C ALA A 153 2.08 1.67 4.82
N MET A 154 2.30 1.31 6.08
CA MET A 154 3.58 0.74 6.54
C MET A 154 3.89 -0.62 5.88
N GLU A 155 2.89 -1.47 5.63
CA GLU A 155 3.08 -2.71 4.87
C GLU A 155 3.50 -2.44 3.43
N ALA A 156 2.90 -1.44 2.80
CA ALA A 156 3.27 -1.03 1.45
C ALA A 156 4.71 -0.51 1.37
N LEU A 157 5.15 0.31 2.32
CA LEU A 157 6.55 0.75 2.40
C LEU A 157 7.52 -0.44 2.49
N ARG A 158 7.27 -1.39 3.39
CA ARG A 158 8.12 -2.59 3.51
C ARG A 158 8.17 -3.39 2.21
N SER A 159 7.02 -3.53 1.54
CA SER A 159 6.94 -4.19 0.22
C SER A 159 7.80 -3.48 -0.83
N ALA A 160 7.90 -2.15 -0.75
CA ALA A 160 8.76 -1.31 -1.58
C ALA A 160 10.21 -1.20 -1.06
N ARG A 161 10.60 -2.01 -0.07
CA ARG A 161 11.90 -1.97 0.60
C ARG A 161 12.24 -0.59 1.18
N GLN A 162 11.26 0.03 1.83
CA GLN A 162 11.38 1.26 2.58
C GLN A 162 10.89 1.05 4.02
N LYS A 163 11.31 1.92 4.95
CA LYS A 163 10.80 1.94 6.32
C LYS A 163 10.29 3.34 6.68
N PRO A 164 9.33 3.46 7.61
CA PRO A 164 8.85 4.77 8.04
C PRO A 164 9.96 5.58 8.72
N ALA A 165 10.15 6.84 8.32
CA ALA A 165 11.07 7.78 8.96
C ALA A 165 10.54 8.22 10.34
N SER A 166 9.21 8.32 10.48
CA SER A 166 8.54 8.72 11.72
C SER A 166 7.48 7.69 12.16
N LYS A 167 7.13 7.71 13.45
CA LYS A 167 6.06 6.83 14.00
C LYS A 167 4.67 7.22 13.51
N ASN A 168 4.46 8.49 13.25
CA ASN A 168 3.17 9.03 12.84
C ASN A 168 3.26 9.56 11.42
N PRO A 169 2.36 9.17 10.52
CA PRO A 169 2.30 9.72 9.18
C PRO A 169 1.95 11.21 9.21
N ILE A 170 2.35 11.93 8.19
CA ILE A 170 1.86 13.27 7.88
C ILE A 170 0.46 13.08 7.28
N VAL A 171 -0.58 13.56 7.97
CA VAL A 171 -1.96 13.47 7.49
C VAL A 171 -2.44 14.84 7.07
N ILE A 172 -2.77 14.98 5.79
CA ILE A 172 -3.43 16.15 5.20
C ILE A 172 -4.90 15.78 5.02
N ASP A 173 -5.74 16.18 5.97
CA ASP A 173 -7.18 15.90 5.99
C ASP A 173 -7.94 17.18 5.63
N LEU A 174 -8.40 17.27 4.38
CA LEU A 174 -9.06 18.46 3.83
C LEU A 174 -10.58 18.28 3.86
N LYS A 175 -11.25 19.08 4.70
CA LYS A 175 -12.70 19.07 4.88
C LYS A 175 -13.28 20.46 4.67
N VAL A 176 -13.61 20.78 3.44
CA VAL A 176 -14.21 22.05 3.06
C VAL A 176 -15.73 21.90 2.95
N SER A 177 -16.46 22.90 3.44
CA SER A 177 -17.91 22.98 3.30
C SER A 177 -18.30 23.74 2.05
N GLY A 178 -19.34 23.28 1.34
CA GLY A 178 -19.83 23.96 0.15
C GLY A 178 -20.38 23.01 -0.92
N SER A 179 -20.85 23.59 -2.02
CA SER A 179 -21.30 22.80 -3.16
C SER A 179 -20.09 22.21 -3.89
N TYR A 180 -20.08 20.89 -4.05
CA TYR A 180 -18.97 20.15 -4.64
C TYR A 180 -18.61 20.60 -6.05
N SER A 181 -19.58 21.04 -6.86
CA SER A 181 -19.36 21.53 -8.22
C SER A 181 -19.04 23.03 -8.30
N SER A 182 -18.94 23.75 -7.18
CA SER A 182 -18.64 25.17 -7.19
C SER A 182 -17.16 25.47 -7.27
N LYS A 183 -16.77 26.46 -8.08
CA LYS A 183 -15.38 26.93 -8.19
C LYS A 183 -14.81 27.37 -6.84
N LYS A 184 -15.63 27.99 -5.97
CA LYS A 184 -15.22 28.41 -4.64
C LYS A 184 -14.79 27.22 -3.76
N TYR A 185 -15.53 26.10 -3.82
CA TYR A 185 -15.18 24.88 -3.08
C TYR A 185 -13.80 24.37 -3.46
N TRP A 186 -13.53 24.27 -4.76
CA TRP A 186 -12.25 23.77 -5.28
C TRP A 186 -11.10 24.73 -5.02
N ASN A 187 -11.29 26.04 -5.16
CA ASN A 187 -10.26 27.03 -4.80
C ASN A 187 -9.87 26.91 -3.33
N THR A 188 -10.86 26.82 -2.43
CA THR A 188 -10.56 26.64 -0.99
C THR A 188 -9.81 25.33 -0.71
N LEU A 189 -10.16 24.21 -1.40
CA LEU A 189 -9.42 22.96 -1.26
C LEU A 189 -7.96 23.09 -1.73
N VAL A 190 -7.72 23.81 -2.83
CA VAL A 190 -6.37 24.05 -3.36
C VAL A 190 -5.56 24.90 -2.39
N ASP A 191 -6.14 25.98 -1.86
CA ASP A 191 -5.48 26.86 -0.89
C ASP A 191 -5.07 26.08 0.39
N GLU A 192 -5.99 25.29 0.97
CA GLU A 192 -5.72 24.44 2.13
C GLU A 192 -4.68 23.35 1.84
N LEU A 193 -4.68 22.79 0.62
CA LEU A 193 -3.67 21.83 0.19
C LEU A 193 -2.27 22.47 0.14
N GLN A 194 -2.17 23.64 -0.49
CA GLN A 194 -0.90 24.39 -0.60
C GLN A 194 -0.35 24.75 0.79
N ASP A 195 -1.18 25.28 1.66
CA ASP A 195 -0.80 25.60 3.05
C ASP A 195 -0.30 24.35 3.80
N SER A 196 -0.96 23.21 3.60
CA SER A 196 -0.56 21.96 4.23
C SER A 196 0.78 21.44 3.69
N ILE A 197 0.99 21.50 2.39
CA ILE A 197 2.26 21.13 1.76
C ILE A 197 3.40 22.01 2.27
N GLN A 198 3.20 23.32 2.29
CA GLN A 198 4.20 24.28 2.79
C GLN A 198 4.54 24.00 4.26
N ARG A 199 3.51 23.74 5.08
CA ARG A 199 3.66 23.51 6.53
C ARG A 199 4.36 22.21 6.86
N TYR A 200 4.04 21.12 6.19
CA TYR A 200 4.45 19.77 6.58
C TYR A 200 5.55 19.19 5.69
N ILE A 201 5.51 19.42 4.37
CA ILE A 201 6.39 18.76 3.42
C ILE A 201 7.58 19.66 3.06
N GLU A 202 7.33 20.89 2.64
CA GLU A 202 8.42 21.78 2.21
C GLU A 202 9.38 22.13 3.32
N ARG A 203 8.91 22.23 4.56
CA ARG A 203 9.79 22.46 5.72
C ARG A 203 10.78 21.32 5.92
N ILE A 204 10.35 20.08 5.66
CA ILE A 204 11.21 18.91 5.73
C ILE A 204 12.22 18.95 4.57
N PHE A 205 11.78 19.17 3.34
CA PHE A 205 12.68 19.29 2.18
C PHE A 205 13.73 20.40 2.35
N LYS A 206 13.32 21.57 2.86
CA LYS A 206 14.28 22.68 3.11
C LYS A 206 15.37 22.30 4.10
N ARG A 207 15.06 21.44 5.08
CA ARG A 207 16.01 21.02 6.13
C ARG A 207 16.77 19.76 5.76
N PHE A 208 16.11 18.84 5.05
CA PHE A 208 16.61 17.50 4.67
C PHE A 208 16.23 17.23 3.19
N PRO A 209 17.02 17.75 2.22
CA PRO A 209 16.67 17.66 0.79
C PRO A 209 16.55 16.22 0.25
N ASP A 210 17.27 15.27 0.85
CA ASP A 210 17.29 13.86 0.44
C ASP A 210 16.18 13.03 1.07
N THR A 211 15.22 13.65 1.78
CA THR A 211 14.10 12.92 2.41
C THR A 211 13.22 12.29 1.34
N LEU A 212 12.96 10.99 1.52
CA LEU A 212 11.99 10.28 0.70
C LEU A 212 10.57 10.48 1.26
N PHE A 213 9.60 10.59 0.38
CA PHE A 213 8.18 10.69 0.73
C PHE A 213 7.37 9.61 0.01
N SER A 214 6.52 8.94 0.76
CA SER A 214 5.61 7.91 0.27
C SER A 214 4.17 8.39 0.43
N VAL A 215 3.48 8.60 -0.70
CA VAL A 215 2.18 9.28 -0.76
C VAL A 215 1.05 8.26 -0.91
N PHE A 216 0.03 8.39 -0.06
CA PHE A 216 -1.16 7.54 0.01
C PHE A 216 -2.42 8.41 -0.09
N PRO A 217 -2.92 8.72 -1.31
CA PRO A 217 -4.04 9.64 -1.46
C PRO A 217 -5.39 8.92 -1.47
N MET A 218 -6.34 9.42 -0.70
CA MET A 218 -7.75 9.06 -0.71
C MET A 218 -8.60 10.32 -0.84
N ALA A 219 -8.62 10.89 -2.05
CA ALA A 219 -9.21 12.17 -2.36
C ALA A 219 -9.81 12.18 -3.79
N PRO A 220 -10.54 13.23 -4.18
CA PRO A 220 -10.97 13.42 -5.57
C PRO A 220 -9.80 13.48 -6.55
N ILE A 221 -9.98 12.91 -7.74
CA ILE A 221 -8.94 12.82 -8.77
C ILE A 221 -8.29 14.18 -9.10
N PRO A 222 -9.04 15.29 -9.31
CA PRO A 222 -8.43 16.57 -9.57
C PRO A 222 -7.50 17.04 -8.43
N LEU A 223 -7.93 16.86 -7.18
CA LEU A 223 -7.13 17.25 -6.01
C LEU A 223 -5.84 16.43 -5.87
N ILE A 224 -5.87 15.16 -6.23
CA ILE A 224 -4.68 14.29 -6.25
C ILE A 224 -3.70 14.75 -7.34
N ALA A 225 -4.19 15.14 -8.50
CA ALA A 225 -3.35 15.71 -9.57
C ALA A 225 -2.72 17.04 -9.11
N LYS A 226 -3.47 17.89 -8.41
CA LYS A 226 -2.96 19.15 -7.85
C LYS A 226 -1.91 18.92 -6.74
N LEU A 227 -2.08 17.86 -5.92
CA LEU A 227 -1.04 17.44 -4.99
C LEU A 227 0.25 17.08 -5.74
N GLY A 228 0.15 16.31 -6.82
CA GLY A 228 1.30 15.96 -7.66
C GLY A 228 2.00 17.19 -8.21
N GLU A 229 1.26 18.15 -8.79
CA GLU A 229 1.81 19.41 -9.32
C GLU A 229 2.51 20.22 -8.22
N ASN A 230 1.89 20.39 -7.06
CA ASN A 230 2.47 21.16 -5.96
C ASN A 230 3.75 20.53 -5.38
N LEU A 231 3.88 19.22 -5.46
CA LEU A 231 5.11 18.52 -5.08
C LEU A 231 6.15 18.59 -6.20
N GLY A 232 5.74 18.75 -7.45
CA GLY A 232 6.60 18.84 -8.62
C GLY A 232 7.40 17.56 -8.88
N ASP A 233 8.32 17.61 -9.81
CA ASP A 233 9.21 16.52 -10.22
C ASP A 233 10.36 16.23 -9.24
N LYS A 234 10.22 16.64 -7.99
CA LYS A 234 11.25 16.43 -6.95
C LYS A 234 11.56 14.94 -6.83
N GLN A 235 12.85 14.62 -6.80
CA GLN A 235 13.30 13.25 -6.55
C GLN A 235 12.89 12.77 -5.14
N GLY A 236 12.70 11.48 -5.00
CA GLY A 236 12.40 10.88 -3.69
C GLY A 236 10.92 10.85 -3.30
N ILE A 237 10.01 11.24 -4.21
CA ILE A 237 8.57 11.13 -3.98
C ILE A 237 8.03 9.89 -4.71
N SER A 238 7.38 9.01 -3.97
CA SER A 238 6.73 7.79 -4.49
C SER A 238 5.25 7.80 -4.20
N ILE A 239 4.43 7.43 -5.18
CA ILE A 239 2.99 7.26 -5.03
C ILE A 239 2.64 5.78 -4.86
N PHE A 240 1.66 5.47 -4.02
CA PHE A 240 1.13 4.13 -3.84
C PHE A 240 -0.31 4.03 -4.36
N GLN A 241 -0.65 2.88 -4.92
CA GLN A 241 -1.96 2.61 -5.49
C GLN A 241 -2.83 1.80 -4.55
N LYS A 242 -4.02 2.32 -4.23
CA LYS A 242 -5.03 1.56 -3.48
C LYS A 242 -5.65 0.47 -4.34
N THR A 243 -5.58 -0.78 -3.89
CA THR A 243 -6.36 -1.89 -4.43
C THR A 243 -7.46 -2.27 -3.44
N ARG A 244 -8.61 -2.78 -3.95
CA ARG A 244 -9.76 -3.18 -3.12
C ARG A 244 -9.73 -4.67 -2.79
N VAL A 245 -9.29 -5.47 -3.73
CA VAL A 245 -9.18 -6.92 -3.58
C VAL A 245 -7.83 -7.36 -4.17
N PRO A 246 -6.87 -7.72 -3.32
CA PRO A 246 -6.86 -7.59 -1.85
C PRO A 246 -6.91 -6.13 -1.38
N ASN A 247 -7.39 -5.89 -0.15
CA ASN A 247 -7.39 -4.54 0.45
C ASN A 247 -5.96 -4.15 0.86
N THR A 248 -5.20 -3.51 -0.02
CA THR A 248 -3.79 -3.16 0.21
C THR A 248 -3.38 -1.92 -0.57
N TRP A 249 -2.20 -1.38 -0.23
CA TRP A 249 -1.48 -0.36 -0.98
C TRP A 249 -0.19 -0.91 -1.62
N CYS A 250 0.11 -2.19 -1.42
CA CYS A 250 1.31 -2.80 -2.00
C CYS A 250 1.19 -2.89 -3.52
N TRP A 251 2.26 -2.51 -4.22
CA TRP A 251 2.40 -2.79 -5.63
C TRP A 251 2.46 -4.29 -5.88
N VAL A 252 1.81 -4.75 -6.92
CA VAL A 252 1.90 -6.17 -7.34
C VAL A 252 3.21 -6.36 -8.08
N SER A 253 4.13 -7.12 -7.48
CA SER A 253 5.48 -7.32 -8.03
C SER A 253 5.54 -8.28 -9.22
N LYS A 254 4.49 -9.07 -9.46
CA LYS A 254 4.44 -10.09 -10.52
C LYS A 254 3.05 -10.09 -11.16
N GLY A 255 2.98 -9.76 -12.44
CA GLY A 255 1.74 -9.81 -13.22
C GLY A 255 2.01 -9.38 -14.66
N ASN A 256 1.06 -9.64 -15.54
CA ASN A 256 1.09 -9.11 -16.89
C ASN A 256 0.98 -7.58 -16.82
N THR A 257 1.96 -6.88 -17.35
CA THR A 257 1.94 -5.43 -17.50
C THR A 257 0.77 -5.00 -18.38
N ASN A 258 0.12 -3.91 -17.97
CA ASN A 258 -0.95 -3.32 -18.77
C ASN A 258 -0.35 -2.43 -19.87
N SER A 259 -1.03 -2.36 -21.00
CA SER A 259 -0.71 -1.42 -22.08
C SER A 259 -1.83 -0.40 -22.23
N PHE A 260 -1.46 0.78 -22.72
CA PHE A 260 -2.36 1.91 -22.89
C PHE A 260 -2.36 2.34 -24.36
N ASN A 261 -3.54 2.37 -24.96
CA ASN A 261 -3.72 2.69 -26.38
C ASN A 261 -4.41 4.04 -26.53
N VAL A 262 -4.02 4.78 -27.54
CA VAL A 262 -4.61 6.09 -27.85
C VAL A 262 -5.57 5.93 -29.04
N LYS A 263 -6.81 6.35 -28.87
CA LYS A 263 -7.77 6.56 -29.94
C LYS A 263 -7.89 8.05 -30.17
N LYS A 264 -7.77 8.48 -31.43
CA LYS A 264 -7.86 9.88 -31.84
C LYS A 264 -9.07 10.06 -32.72
N THR A 265 -9.92 11.02 -32.37
CA THR A 265 -11.10 11.40 -33.16
C THR A 265 -10.98 12.87 -33.53
N ILE A 266 -11.04 13.19 -34.80
CA ILE A 266 -10.98 14.55 -35.35
C ILE A 266 -12.38 14.92 -35.82
N SER A 267 -12.83 16.12 -35.49
CA SER A 267 -14.08 16.68 -35.97
C SER A 267 -13.83 17.64 -37.13
N ASN A 268 -14.34 17.33 -38.31
CA ASN A 268 -14.17 18.17 -39.51
C ASN A 268 -15.12 19.38 -39.52
N GLU A 269 -16.09 19.44 -38.60
CA GLU A 269 -17.12 20.49 -38.54
C GLU A 269 -16.91 21.45 -37.36
N CYS A 270 -15.76 21.40 -36.73
CA CYS A 270 -15.49 22.13 -35.48
C CYS A 270 -14.71 23.42 -35.78
N ASN A 271 -15.28 24.57 -35.43
CA ASN A 271 -14.64 25.89 -35.54
C ASN A 271 -13.97 26.33 -34.21
N THR A 272 -13.57 25.39 -33.36
CA THR A 272 -12.92 25.70 -32.09
C THR A 272 -11.54 25.05 -32.03
N ASP A 273 -10.60 25.74 -31.39
CA ASP A 273 -9.25 25.23 -31.12
C ASP A 273 -9.19 24.43 -29.81
N LYS A 274 -10.28 23.75 -29.40
CA LYS A 274 -10.35 22.99 -28.18
C LYS A 274 -10.01 21.52 -28.40
N VAL A 275 -9.27 20.97 -27.47
CA VAL A 275 -8.88 19.54 -27.43
C VAL A 275 -9.30 18.91 -26.13
N ALA A 276 -9.78 17.67 -26.20
CA ALA A 276 -10.09 16.87 -25.03
C ALA A 276 -9.15 15.65 -24.91
N ILE A 277 -8.71 15.35 -23.68
CA ILE A 277 -8.03 14.12 -23.30
C ILE A 277 -8.99 13.32 -22.40
N VAL A 278 -9.49 12.22 -22.92
CA VAL A 278 -10.39 11.30 -22.20
C VAL A 278 -9.58 10.14 -21.67
N LEU A 279 -9.55 9.96 -20.38
CA LEU A 279 -8.79 8.91 -19.72
C LEU A 279 -9.73 7.78 -19.27
N SER A 280 -9.96 6.80 -20.16
CA SER A 280 -10.86 5.66 -19.94
C SER A 280 -10.12 4.44 -19.41
N LEU A 281 -9.47 4.56 -18.23
CA LEU A 281 -8.65 3.48 -17.67
C LEU A 281 -9.45 2.53 -16.76
N THR A 282 -10.30 3.07 -15.87
CA THR A 282 -11.11 2.27 -14.94
C THR A 282 -12.50 1.99 -15.46
N SER A 283 -13.04 2.89 -16.27
CA SER A 283 -14.37 2.78 -16.88
C SER A 283 -14.44 3.57 -18.19
N ASN A 284 -15.45 3.31 -19.03
CA ASN A 284 -15.67 4.07 -20.23
C ASN A 284 -16.33 5.41 -19.93
N ILE A 285 -15.90 6.44 -20.63
CA ILE A 285 -16.56 7.74 -20.66
C ILE A 285 -17.24 7.89 -22.04
N ALA A 286 -18.56 8.05 -22.06
CA ALA A 286 -19.30 8.16 -23.32
C ALA A 286 -18.96 9.48 -24.02
N THR A 287 -18.56 9.41 -25.30
CA THR A 287 -18.15 10.57 -26.10
C THR A 287 -19.25 11.65 -26.19
N GLN A 288 -20.53 11.25 -26.19
CA GLN A 288 -21.65 12.21 -26.21
C GLN A 288 -21.65 13.14 -24.99
N ARG A 289 -21.21 12.61 -23.82
CA ARG A 289 -21.12 13.41 -22.59
C ARG A 289 -20.01 14.46 -22.67
N ILE A 290 -18.92 14.12 -23.37
CA ILE A 290 -17.79 15.03 -23.59
C ILE A 290 -18.23 16.14 -24.57
N LYS A 291 -18.86 15.77 -25.69
CA LYS A 291 -19.39 16.70 -26.68
C LYS A 291 -20.49 17.64 -26.15
N ALA A 292 -21.16 17.22 -25.05
CA ALA A 292 -22.15 18.10 -24.38
C ALA A 292 -21.48 19.25 -23.56
N ILE A 293 -20.20 19.16 -23.28
CA ILE A 293 -19.44 20.21 -22.59
C ILE A 293 -18.91 21.24 -23.55
N ASN A 294 -18.23 20.79 -24.62
CA ASN A 294 -17.68 21.63 -25.64
C ASN A 294 -17.65 20.91 -27.01
N ASN A 295 -17.60 21.68 -28.07
CA ASN A 295 -17.21 21.17 -29.38
C ASN A 295 -15.68 21.10 -29.43
N TYR A 296 -15.14 19.88 -29.57
CA TYR A 296 -13.71 19.65 -29.62
C TYR A 296 -13.27 19.38 -31.06
N MET A 297 -12.20 20.06 -31.49
CA MET A 297 -11.54 19.79 -32.76
C MET A 297 -10.93 18.39 -32.76
N VAL A 298 -10.33 18.00 -31.65
CA VAL A 298 -9.70 16.69 -31.46
C VAL A 298 -10.06 16.13 -30.07
N ILE A 299 -10.37 14.85 -30.06
CA ILE A 299 -10.53 14.06 -28.80
C ILE A 299 -9.52 12.93 -28.82
N TYR A 300 -8.62 12.92 -27.86
CA TYR A 300 -7.74 11.81 -27.57
C TYR A 300 -8.36 10.96 -26.45
N GLU A 301 -8.62 9.69 -26.71
CA GLU A 301 -9.03 8.75 -25.66
C GLU A 301 -7.90 7.78 -25.36
N ILE A 302 -7.37 7.81 -24.12
CA ILE A 302 -6.40 6.84 -23.62
C ILE A 302 -7.18 5.71 -22.94
N VAL A 303 -6.98 4.48 -23.43
CA VAL A 303 -7.71 3.29 -23.00
C VAL A 303 -6.72 2.25 -22.49
N ALA A 304 -6.97 1.70 -21.30
CA ALA A 304 -6.22 0.55 -20.80
C ALA A 304 -6.65 -0.73 -21.51
N SER A 305 -5.73 -1.59 -21.88
CA SER A 305 -6.04 -2.90 -22.51
C SER A 305 -6.80 -3.80 -21.55
N ARG A 306 -6.40 -3.82 -20.26
CA ARG A 306 -7.19 -4.37 -19.17
C ARG A 306 -7.84 -3.22 -18.41
N LYS A 307 -9.12 -3.01 -18.67
CA LYS A 307 -9.91 -1.90 -18.11
C LYS A 307 -10.62 -2.36 -16.84
N ASP A 308 -10.07 -2.01 -15.70
CA ASP A 308 -10.65 -2.25 -14.39
C ASP A 308 -10.06 -1.28 -13.34
N VAL A 309 -10.55 -1.34 -12.11
CA VAL A 309 -10.06 -0.50 -11.00
C VAL A 309 -8.60 -0.76 -10.62
N ASN A 310 -8.03 -1.88 -11.05
CA ASN A 310 -6.64 -2.28 -10.84
C ASN A 310 -5.83 -2.23 -12.14
N CYS A 311 -6.26 -1.43 -13.14
CA CYS A 311 -5.58 -1.31 -14.43
C CYS A 311 -4.13 -0.82 -14.31
N ILE A 312 -3.80 -0.13 -13.21
CA ILE A 312 -2.43 0.19 -12.78
C ILE A 312 -2.19 -0.57 -11.48
N SER A 313 -1.40 -1.62 -11.54
CA SER A 313 -1.10 -2.51 -10.40
C SER A 313 0.40 -2.58 -10.08
N SER A 314 1.23 -1.95 -10.90
CA SER A 314 2.69 -1.91 -10.74
C SER A 314 3.25 -0.54 -11.14
N GLU A 315 4.45 -0.23 -10.69
CA GLU A 315 5.20 0.96 -11.15
C GLU A 315 5.47 0.95 -12.66
N VAL A 316 5.60 -0.24 -13.25
CA VAL A 316 5.76 -0.40 -14.69
C VAL A 316 4.48 0.01 -15.44
N ASP A 317 3.31 -0.37 -14.93
CA ASP A 317 2.03 0.08 -15.51
C ASP A 317 1.90 1.61 -15.43
N LEU A 318 2.28 2.19 -14.28
CA LEU A 318 2.24 3.64 -14.08
C LEU A 318 3.16 4.37 -15.07
N LYS A 319 4.39 3.86 -15.25
CA LYS A 319 5.33 4.38 -16.23
C LYS A 319 4.80 4.28 -17.67
N ASN A 320 4.20 3.14 -18.04
CA ASN A 320 3.61 2.94 -19.37
C ASN A 320 2.45 3.90 -19.63
N PHE A 321 1.62 4.12 -18.61
CA PHE A 321 0.55 5.13 -18.68
C PHE A 321 1.13 6.53 -18.92
N TRP A 322 2.11 6.94 -18.12
CA TRP A 322 2.75 8.25 -18.26
C TRP A 322 3.33 8.47 -19.64
N LEU A 323 4.10 7.51 -20.17
CA LEU A 323 4.67 7.61 -21.52
C LEU A 323 3.61 7.75 -22.62
N THR A 324 2.43 7.15 -22.41
CA THR A 324 1.32 7.28 -23.35
C THR A 324 0.66 8.64 -23.23
N PHE A 325 0.47 9.14 -22.00
CA PHE A 325 -0.08 10.47 -21.73
C PHE A 325 0.83 11.58 -22.27
N GLN A 326 2.13 11.46 -22.05
CA GLN A 326 3.14 12.38 -22.57
C GLN A 326 3.06 12.51 -24.09
N LYS A 327 3.00 11.39 -24.83
CA LYS A 327 2.86 11.42 -26.30
C LYS A 327 1.61 12.17 -26.77
N VAL A 328 0.52 12.09 -26.01
CA VAL A 328 -0.70 12.85 -26.32
C VAL A 328 -0.46 14.34 -26.10
N CYS A 329 0.14 14.73 -24.99
CA CYS A 329 0.49 16.13 -24.73
C CYS A 329 1.46 16.68 -25.79
N ASP A 330 2.47 15.92 -26.18
CA ASP A 330 3.42 16.28 -27.25
C ASP A 330 2.69 16.49 -28.60
N SER A 331 1.72 15.61 -28.94
CA SER A 331 0.94 15.77 -30.16
C SER A 331 0.04 17.03 -30.12
N ILE A 332 -0.55 17.35 -28.96
CA ILE A 332 -1.34 18.57 -28.78
C ILE A 332 -0.49 19.82 -29.02
N LYS A 333 0.70 19.89 -28.46
CA LYS A 333 1.63 21.03 -28.60
C LYS A 333 2.22 21.12 -29.99
N ASN A 334 2.71 20.02 -30.55
CA ASN A 334 3.52 20.02 -31.78
C ASN A 334 2.66 19.96 -33.06
N ASP A 335 1.63 19.09 -33.08
CA ASP A 335 0.81 18.86 -34.25
C ASP A 335 -0.30 19.92 -34.38
N TYR A 336 -0.86 20.34 -33.24
CA TYR A 336 -2.01 21.28 -33.22
C TYR A 336 -1.64 22.67 -32.72
N ARG A 337 -0.48 22.86 -32.12
CA ARG A 337 -0.01 24.14 -31.53
C ARG A 337 -1.00 24.72 -30.52
N LEU A 338 -1.63 23.83 -29.72
CA LEU A 338 -2.56 24.21 -28.67
C LEU A 338 -1.89 24.22 -27.32
N ASP A 339 -2.21 25.21 -26.50
CA ASP A 339 -1.62 25.44 -25.18
C ASP A 339 -2.51 24.99 -24.03
N GLU A 340 -3.72 24.54 -24.32
CA GLU A 340 -4.68 24.09 -23.31
C GLU A 340 -5.38 22.80 -23.72
N ALA A 341 -5.76 21.97 -22.75
CA ALA A 341 -6.50 20.73 -22.97
C ALA A 341 -7.47 20.45 -21.81
N ASP A 342 -8.69 20.03 -22.16
CA ASP A 342 -9.69 19.57 -21.18
C ASP A 342 -9.47 18.10 -20.88
N ILE A 343 -9.34 17.71 -19.59
CA ILE A 343 -9.14 16.32 -19.15
C ILE A 343 -10.38 15.78 -18.47
N PHE A 344 -10.85 14.61 -18.95
CA PHE A 344 -11.97 13.85 -18.40
C PHE A 344 -11.44 12.53 -17.81
N PRO A 345 -11.18 12.44 -16.48
CA PRO A 345 -10.48 11.32 -15.90
C PRO A 345 -11.43 10.23 -15.35
N ALA A 346 -11.29 9.00 -15.81
CA ALA A 346 -11.73 7.78 -15.14
C ALA A 346 -10.50 6.91 -14.87
N ILE A 347 -9.68 7.31 -13.88
CA ILE A 347 -8.34 6.80 -13.63
C ILE A 347 -8.12 6.41 -12.17
N PRO A 348 -7.13 5.53 -11.87
CA PRO A 348 -6.66 5.28 -10.53
C PRO A 348 -5.95 6.49 -9.91
N VAL A 349 -5.86 6.50 -8.57
CA VAL A 349 -5.23 7.59 -7.80
C VAL A 349 -3.76 7.82 -8.15
N SER A 350 -3.01 6.75 -8.42
CA SER A 350 -1.61 6.85 -8.83
C SER A 350 -1.44 7.55 -10.17
N ALA A 351 -2.31 7.28 -11.15
CA ALA A 351 -2.29 7.97 -12.44
C ALA A 351 -2.62 9.46 -12.32
N ALA A 352 -3.57 9.81 -11.45
CA ALA A 352 -3.92 11.20 -11.18
C ALA A 352 -2.73 11.97 -10.60
N PHE A 353 -2.06 11.39 -9.61
CA PHE A 353 -0.86 11.96 -9.01
C PHE A 353 0.26 12.14 -10.04
N GLU A 354 0.52 11.12 -10.85
CA GLU A 354 1.60 11.10 -11.85
C GLU A 354 1.42 12.20 -12.90
N ILE A 355 0.18 12.48 -13.32
CA ILE A 355 -0.13 13.58 -14.24
C ILE A 355 0.38 14.92 -13.67
N GLY A 356 0.07 15.23 -12.43
CA GLY A 356 0.52 16.48 -11.80
C GLY A 356 2.01 16.46 -11.47
N HIS A 357 2.50 15.35 -10.92
CA HIS A 357 3.89 15.22 -10.43
C HIS A 357 4.94 15.39 -11.53
N ARG A 358 4.63 14.92 -12.73
CA ARG A 358 5.51 15.06 -13.90
C ARG A 358 5.11 16.19 -14.83
N TYR A 359 4.17 17.03 -14.43
CA TYR A 359 3.78 18.17 -15.22
C TYR A 359 4.90 19.21 -15.29
N MET A 360 5.16 19.72 -16.49
CA MET A 360 6.11 20.81 -16.76
C MET A 360 5.40 21.92 -17.53
N SER A 361 5.19 23.08 -16.90
CA SER A 361 4.38 24.18 -17.40
C SER A 361 4.82 24.72 -18.79
N HIS A 362 6.11 24.70 -19.08
CA HIS A 362 6.62 25.18 -20.37
C HIS A 362 6.66 24.09 -21.46
N VAL A 363 6.40 22.83 -21.13
CA VAL A 363 6.49 21.69 -22.05
C VAL A 363 5.11 21.20 -22.44
N TYR A 364 4.21 21.05 -21.47
CA TYR A 364 2.89 20.48 -21.68
C TYR A 364 1.80 21.56 -21.77
N PRO A 365 0.65 21.26 -22.41
CA PRO A 365 -0.48 22.16 -22.40
C PRO A 365 -1.02 22.33 -20.98
N LYS A 366 -1.57 23.48 -20.66
CA LYS A 366 -2.36 23.71 -19.47
C LYS A 366 -3.54 22.75 -19.43
N LEU A 367 -3.79 22.12 -18.29
CA LEU A 367 -4.75 21.02 -18.17
C LEU A 367 -5.94 21.45 -17.31
N HIS A 368 -7.12 21.57 -17.93
CA HIS A 368 -8.38 21.80 -17.23
C HIS A 368 -8.97 20.45 -16.81
N ILE A 369 -8.91 20.12 -15.53
CA ILE A 369 -9.34 18.81 -15.01
C ILE A 369 -10.80 18.87 -14.62
N TYR A 370 -11.60 18.06 -15.29
CA TYR A 370 -13.02 17.91 -15.01
C TYR A 370 -13.26 16.83 -13.96
N ASP A 371 -14.28 17.03 -13.12
CA ASP A 371 -14.85 15.98 -12.29
C ASP A 371 -16.33 15.81 -12.61
N GLU A 372 -16.95 14.77 -12.09
CA GLU A 372 -18.33 14.41 -12.35
C GLU A 372 -19.19 14.44 -11.08
N TYR A 373 -20.17 15.34 -11.06
CA TYR A 373 -21.22 15.39 -10.03
C TYR A 373 -22.50 15.97 -10.66
N ASN A 374 -23.48 15.10 -10.98
CA ASN A 374 -24.68 15.48 -11.75
C ASN A 374 -24.35 16.06 -13.14
N GLY A 375 -23.25 15.64 -13.74
CA GLY A 375 -22.66 16.13 -14.98
C GLY A 375 -21.20 16.49 -14.79
N PHE A 376 -20.48 16.69 -15.91
CA PHE A 376 -19.10 17.15 -15.86
C PHE A 376 -19.05 18.66 -15.54
N PHE A 377 -18.07 19.04 -14.72
CA PHE A 377 -17.72 20.43 -14.47
C PHE A 377 -16.20 20.55 -14.33
N GLU A 378 -15.65 21.68 -14.70
CA GLU A 378 -14.24 21.98 -14.47
C GLU A 378 -14.00 22.17 -12.98
N ALA A 379 -13.17 21.30 -12.41
CA ALA A 379 -12.86 21.31 -10.99
C ALA A 379 -11.68 22.22 -10.67
N LEU A 380 -10.57 22.04 -11.38
CA LEU A 380 -9.35 22.84 -11.22
C LEU A 380 -8.46 22.74 -12.44
N THR A 381 -7.38 23.52 -12.43
CA THR A 381 -6.40 23.59 -13.50
C THR A 381 -5.01 23.19 -12.99
N ILE A 382 -4.26 22.51 -13.85
CA ILE A 382 -2.83 22.22 -13.70
C ILE A 382 -2.08 23.11 -14.69
N GLY A 383 -1.02 23.80 -14.22
CA GLY A 383 -0.24 24.72 -15.05
C GLY A 383 -0.69 26.18 -14.97
N ASP A 384 -1.46 26.55 -13.95
CA ASP A 384 -1.60 27.95 -13.54
C ASP A 384 -0.31 28.40 -12.85
N GLU A 385 0.28 29.54 -13.30
CA GLU A 385 1.44 30.18 -12.67
C GLU A 385 1.10 30.74 -11.29
#